data_938084017a9a5952ebbe77253f2c83e4
#
_entry.id   938084017a9a5952ebbe77253f2c83e4
#
_cell.length_a   1.000
_cell.length_b   1.000
_cell.length_c   1.000
_cell.angle_alpha   90.00
_cell.angle_beta   90.00
_cell.angle_gamma   90.00
#
_symmetry.space_group_name_H-M   'P 1'
#
loop_
_entity.id
_entity.type
_entity.pdbx_description
1 polymer ?
#
loop_
_entity_poly.entity_id
_entity_poly.type
_entity_poly.pdbx_seq_one_letter_code
_entity_poly.pdbx_strand_id
1 'polypeptide(L)'
;MNAVDRTDSSRTGTRPPLRDHVANSVRRYLRDLDGCGANDLYEIALRELEIPLFAEVLNHCDGNQSRAAAMLGIHRATLRKKLREYGIG
;
A
#
# COMPACT_ATOMS: atom_id res chain seq x y z
N MET A 1 18.16 -12.17 -1.01
CA MET A 1 17.64 -12.21 -0.74
C MET A 1 17.01 -12.48 -0.56
N ASN A 2 16.91 -12.47 -0.63
CA ASN A 2 16.10 -12.61 -0.40
C ASN A 2 15.29 -13.12 -0.29
N ALA A 3 15.10 -13.24 -0.39
CA ALA A 3 14.24 -13.61 -0.25
C ALA A 3 13.43 -13.94 -0.39
N VAL A 4 13.22 -13.87 -0.55
CA VAL A 4 12.43 -14.08 -0.51
C VAL A 4 11.97 -14.24 -1.09
N ASP A 5 12.15 -14.28 -1.48
CA ASP A 5 11.63 -14.46 -1.85
C ASP A 5 11.39 -14.96 -2.24
N ARG A 6 11.80 -14.95 -2.48
CA ARG A 6 11.48 -15.48 -2.68
C ARG A 6 10.71 -16.15 -2.67
N THR A 7 10.78 -16.17 -2.61
CA THR A 7 9.97 -17.14 -2.45
C THR A 7 8.68 -17.13 -2.62
N ASP A 8 8.19 -16.50 -2.56
CA ASP A 8 6.94 -16.43 -2.69
C ASP A 8 6.40 -16.34 -3.99
N SER A 9 7.05 -15.83 -4.95
CA SER A 9 6.56 -15.66 -6.25
C SER A 9 6.33 -16.97 -6.95
N SER A 10 7.04 -17.99 -6.59
CA SER A 10 6.85 -19.24 -7.27
C SER A 10 5.47 -19.81 -7.00
N ARG A 11 4.91 -19.54 -5.85
CA ARG A 11 3.66 -20.08 -5.51
C ARG A 11 2.58 -19.49 -6.32
N THR A 12 2.69 -18.26 -6.65
CA THR A 12 1.65 -17.62 -7.36
C THR A 12 1.86 -17.63 -8.84
N GLY A 13 3.02 -17.83 -9.32
CA GLY A 13 3.36 -17.96 -10.72
C GLY A 13 2.58 -17.17 -11.73
N THR A 14 1.29 -17.07 -11.59
CA THR A 14 0.45 -16.40 -12.56
C THR A 14 0.17 -14.96 -12.22
N ARG A 15 0.50 -14.54 -11.01
CA ARG A 15 0.23 -13.16 -10.61
C ARG A 15 1.51 -12.43 -10.32
N PRO A 16 1.68 -11.23 -10.86
CA PRO A 16 2.87 -10.45 -10.57
C PRO A 16 2.89 -10.02 -9.12
N PRO A 17 4.06 -9.87 -8.52
CA PRO A 17 4.15 -9.36 -7.16
C PRO A 17 3.63 -7.94 -7.06
N LEU A 18 3.24 -7.57 -5.85
CA LEU A 18 2.72 -6.24 -5.60
C LEU A 18 3.67 -5.15 -6.06
N ARG A 19 4.97 -5.35 -5.85
CA ARG A 19 5.93 -4.31 -6.24
C ARG A 19 5.92 -4.03 -7.73
N ASP A 20 5.56 -5.02 -8.55
CA ASP A 20 5.48 -4.80 -9.99
C ASP A 20 4.30 -3.91 -10.33
N HIS A 21 3.18 -4.10 -9.66
CA HIS A 21 2.02 -3.22 -9.84
C HIS A 21 2.36 -1.80 -9.40
N VAL A 22 3.06 -1.67 -8.28
CA VAL A 22 3.45 -0.36 -7.78
C VAL A 22 4.42 0.31 -8.76
N ALA A 23 5.39 -0.45 -9.27
CA ALA A 23 6.35 0.10 -10.20
C ALA A 23 5.66 0.61 -11.46
N ASN A 24 4.70 -0.16 -11.98
CA ASN A 24 3.97 0.26 -13.17
C ASN A 24 3.15 1.52 -12.90
N SER A 25 2.54 1.59 -11.73
CA SER A 25 1.74 2.76 -11.36
C SER A 25 2.62 3.99 -11.20
N VAL A 26 3.77 3.84 -10.56
CA VAL A 26 4.69 4.95 -10.37
C VAL A 26 5.22 5.43 -11.70
N ARG A 27 5.58 4.50 -12.58
CA ARG A 27 6.10 4.86 -13.90
C ARG A 27 5.08 5.67 -14.68
N ARG A 28 3.82 5.25 -14.64
CA ARG A 28 2.74 5.95 -15.33
C ARG A 28 2.53 7.34 -14.74
N TYR A 29 2.59 7.42 -13.42
CA TYR A 29 2.40 8.68 -12.73
C TYR A 29 3.51 9.67 -13.10
N LEU A 30 4.75 9.20 -13.11
CA LEU A 30 5.89 10.04 -13.47
C LEU A 30 5.79 10.55 -14.91
N ARG A 31 5.30 9.69 -15.80
CA ARG A 31 5.12 10.07 -17.18
C ARG A 31 4.05 11.16 -17.31
N ASP A 32 2.98 11.04 -16.53
CA ASP A 32 1.91 12.01 -16.60
C ASP A 32 2.31 13.37 -16.01
N LEU A 33 3.24 13.36 -15.06
CA LEU A 33 3.71 14.61 -14.50
C LEU A 33 4.50 15.42 -15.51
N ASP A 34 5.33 14.71 -16.26
CA ASP A 34 6.04 15.31 -17.37
C ASP A 34 6.52 16.73 -17.15
N GLY A 35 7.51 16.93 -16.36
CA GLY A 35 8.12 18.23 -16.17
C GLY A 35 7.47 19.08 -15.10
N CYS A 36 6.33 18.71 -14.61
CA CYS A 36 5.74 19.40 -13.49
C CYS A 36 6.52 19.02 -12.24
N GLY A 37 6.82 19.96 -11.41
CA GLY A 37 7.54 19.67 -10.21
C GLY A 37 6.78 18.69 -9.34
N ALA A 38 7.48 17.72 -8.81
CA ALA A 38 6.85 16.72 -7.95
C ALA A 38 7.60 16.67 -6.64
N ASN A 39 7.45 17.72 -5.85
CA ASN A 39 8.18 17.79 -4.59
C ASN A 39 7.63 16.87 -3.53
N ASP A 40 6.36 16.49 -3.69
CA ASP A 40 5.69 15.67 -2.69
C ASP A 40 5.47 14.25 -3.15
N LEU A 41 6.28 13.77 -4.05
CA LEU A 41 6.05 12.46 -4.66
C LEU A 41 5.98 11.34 -3.62
N TYR A 42 6.86 11.37 -2.63
CA TYR A 42 6.86 10.33 -1.61
C TYR A 42 5.53 10.31 -0.86
N GLU A 43 5.06 11.46 -0.46
CA GLU A 43 3.80 11.55 0.27
C GLU A 43 2.63 11.12 -0.59
N ILE A 44 2.65 11.52 -1.85
CA ILE A 44 1.60 11.13 -2.77
C ILE A 44 1.60 9.63 -2.98
N ALA A 45 2.77 9.06 -3.22
CA ALA A 45 2.89 7.62 -3.43
C ALA A 45 2.47 6.84 -2.19
N LEU A 46 2.86 7.34 -1.02
CA LEU A 46 2.51 6.69 0.23
C LEU A 46 1.00 6.67 0.43
N ARG A 47 0.36 7.79 0.15
CA ARG A 47 -1.09 7.86 0.26
C ARG A 47 -1.78 6.94 -0.73
N GLU A 48 -1.28 6.92 -1.97
CA GLU A 48 -1.87 6.07 -3.01
C GLU A 48 -1.75 4.60 -2.65
N LEU A 49 -0.72 4.24 -1.92
CA LEU A 49 -0.54 2.87 -1.45
C LEU A 49 -1.38 2.59 -0.22
N GLU A 50 -1.34 3.50 0.74
CA GLU A 50 -1.97 3.26 2.04
C GLU A 50 -3.49 3.26 1.99
N ILE A 51 -4.08 4.13 1.20
CA ILE A 51 -5.54 4.20 1.15
C ILE A 51 -6.16 2.87 0.74
N PRO A 52 -5.79 2.30 -0.41
CA PRO A 52 -6.37 1.00 -0.78
C PRO A 52 -5.89 -0.13 0.14
N LEU A 53 -4.64 -0.06 0.60
CA LEU A 53 -4.13 -1.10 1.49
C LEU A 53 -4.95 -1.17 2.78
N PHE A 54 -5.15 -0.02 3.42
CA PHE A 54 -5.89 0.01 4.67
C PHE A 54 -7.36 -0.35 4.45
N ALA A 55 -7.94 0.13 3.36
CA ALA A 55 -9.34 -0.17 3.08
C ALA A 55 -9.55 -1.67 2.89
N GLU A 56 -8.67 -2.31 2.15
CA GLU A 56 -8.80 -3.74 1.90
C GLU A 56 -8.56 -4.57 3.14
N VAL A 57 -7.53 -4.22 3.92
CA VAL A 57 -7.23 -4.95 5.14
C VAL A 57 -8.35 -4.77 6.16
N LEU A 58 -8.86 -3.56 6.29
CA LEU A 58 -9.96 -3.30 7.21
C LEU A 58 -11.20 -4.09 6.81
N ASN A 59 -11.49 -4.12 5.52
CA ASN A 59 -12.61 -4.90 5.01
C ASN A 59 -12.41 -6.40 5.28
N HIS A 60 -11.19 -6.87 5.10
CA HIS A 60 -10.85 -8.27 5.37
C HIS A 60 -11.06 -8.62 6.85
N CYS A 61 -10.89 -7.64 7.72
CA CYS A 61 -11.03 -7.82 9.16
C CYS A 61 -12.41 -7.39 9.67
N ASP A 62 -13.36 -7.23 8.77
CA ASP A 62 -14.74 -6.86 9.11
C ASP A 62 -14.82 -5.58 9.93
N GLY A 63 -13.95 -4.63 9.64
CA GLY A 63 -13.94 -3.34 10.32
C GLY A 63 -13.24 -3.35 11.66
N ASN A 64 -12.66 -4.47 12.04
CA ASN A 64 -11.97 -4.57 13.32
C ASN A 64 -10.58 -3.95 13.22
N GLN A 65 -10.44 -2.74 13.76
CA GLN A 65 -9.19 -1.99 13.63
C GLN A 65 -8.02 -2.64 14.37
N SER A 66 -8.30 -3.29 15.48
CA SER A 66 -7.23 -3.96 16.23
C SER A 66 -6.66 -5.12 15.42
N ARG A 67 -7.53 -5.90 14.80
CA ARG A 67 -7.08 -7.00 13.94
C ARG A 67 -6.36 -6.48 12.72
N ALA A 68 -6.87 -5.42 12.12
CA ALA A 68 -6.25 -4.82 10.94
C ALA A 68 -4.85 -4.32 11.26
N ALA A 69 -4.69 -3.65 12.40
CA ALA A 69 -3.38 -3.15 12.80
C ALA A 69 -2.41 -4.29 13.02
N ALA A 70 -2.87 -5.38 13.66
CA ALA A 70 -2.02 -6.53 13.88
C ALA A 70 -1.60 -7.16 12.55
N MET A 71 -2.53 -7.27 11.62
CA MET A 71 -2.24 -7.83 10.31
C MET A 71 -1.24 -6.97 9.55
N LEU A 72 -1.37 -5.66 9.67
CA LEU A 72 -0.47 -4.72 9.00
C LEU A 72 0.89 -4.61 9.71
N GLY A 73 0.95 -5.00 10.98
CA GLY A 73 2.18 -4.89 11.74
C GLY A 73 2.46 -3.49 12.24
N ILE A 74 1.42 -2.70 12.45
CA ILE A 74 1.57 -1.34 12.96
C ILE A 74 0.74 -1.17 14.21
N HIS A 75 1.00 -0.09 14.95
CA HIS A 75 0.24 0.20 16.16
C HIS A 75 -1.19 0.59 15.80
N ARG A 76 -2.14 0.15 16.64
CA ARG A 76 -3.54 0.50 16.42
C ARG A 76 -3.75 2.01 16.39
N ALA A 77 -3.05 2.73 17.26
CA ALA A 77 -3.19 4.19 17.30
C ALA A 77 -2.74 4.81 15.99
N THR A 78 -1.65 4.29 15.41
CA THR A 78 -1.15 4.78 14.14
C THR A 78 -2.17 4.52 13.04
N LEU A 79 -2.73 3.31 13.02
CA LEU A 79 -3.73 2.98 12.03
C LEU A 79 -4.95 3.89 12.15
N ARG A 80 -5.45 4.09 13.37
CA ARG A 80 -6.61 4.94 13.58
C ARG A 80 -6.37 6.36 13.10
N LYS A 81 -5.19 6.88 13.38
CA LYS A 81 -4.85 8.23 12.93
C LYS A 81 -4.86 8.33 11.42
N LYS A 82 -4.26 7.35 10.76
CA LYS A 82 -4.19 7.36 9.29
C LYS A 82 -5.56 7.17 8.67
N LEU A 83 -6.38 6.29 9.24
CA LEU A 83 -7.74 6.10 8.73
C LEU A 83 -8.52 7.40 8.80
N ARG A 84 -8.33 8.14 9.89
CA ARG A 84 -9.02 9.40 10.05
C ARG A 84 -8.51 10.42 9.03
N GLU A 85 -7.20 10.47 8.83
CA GLU A 85 -6.62 11.38 7.86
C GLU A 85 -7.09 11.11 6.45
N TYR A 86 -7.28 9.84 6.12
CA TYR A 86 -7.70 9.44 4.78
C TYR A 86 -9.21 9.37 4.62
N GLY A 87 -9.94 9.53 5.70
CA GLY A 87 -11.40 9.45 5.63
C GLY A 87 -11.92 8.05 5.40
N ILE A 88 -11.21 7.05 5.88
CA ILE A 88 -11.59 5.65 5.73
C ILE A 88 -12.03 5.10 7.08
N GLY A 89 -12.91 4.16 7.03
CA GLY A 89 -13.26 3.42 8.19
C GLY A 89 -14.35 3.94 9.00
#